data_de4ef19e6586843275b2cc6607ded341
#
_entry.id   de4ef19e6586843275b2cc6607ded341
#
_cell.length_a   1.000
_cell.length_b   1.000
_cell.length_c   1.000
_cell.angle_alpha   90.00
_cell.angle_beta   90.00
_cell.angle_gamma   90.00
#
_symmetry.space_group_name_H-M   'P 1'
#
loop_
_entity.id
_entity.type
_entity.pdbx_description
1 polymer ?
#
loop_
_entity_poly.entity_id
_entity_poly.type
_entity_poly.pdbx_seq_one_letter_code
_entity_poly.pdbx_strand_id
1 'polypeptide(L)'
;AQLKMGSGNSGMLVTQVKKRMRSGAKEAGLDPEVAIIDGSPGIGCPVIASLSGVQLALIVAEPSVSGISDLERIIHTAEIFHVIPAVCVNKYDTNIENTEKIEEFCYRRDIPVVGRIPFDLEAVKAINNGETIIDRDCAAGRAVRDIYEKTMVLLDVASA
;
A
#
# COMPACT_ATOMS: atom_id res chain seq x y z
N ALA A 1 -15.29 2.40 11.28
CA ALA A 1 -15.41 1.35 12.30
C ALA A 1 -14.19 1.40 13.22
N GLN A 2 -14.39 1.21 14.52
CA GLN A 2 -13.32 1.29 15.51
C GLN A 2 -13.41 0.09 16.47
N LEU A 3 -12.29 -0.57 16.73
CA LEU A 3 -12.18 -1.64 17.73
C LEU A 3 -11.47 -1.13 18.99
N LYS A 4 -11.84 -1.71 20.14
CA LYS A 4 -11.06 -1.49 21.37
C LYS A 4 -9.72 -2.21 21.24
N MET A 5 -8.63 -1.61 21.75
CA MET A 5 -7.31 -2.25 21.78
C MET A 5 -7.40 -3.63 22.44
N GLY A 6 -6.74 -4.63 21.84
CA GLY A 6 -6.69 -6.00 22.39
C GLY A 6 -7.88 -6.89 22.08
N SER A 7 -8.87 -6.46 21.26
CA SER A 7 -10.08 -7.25 20.98
C SER A 7 -9.86 -8.48 20.09
N GLY A 8 -8.66 -8.75 19.58
CA GLY A 8 -8.31 -9.97 18.83
C GLY A 8 -9.03 -10.20 17.47
N ASN A 9 -10.00 -9.35 17.11
CA ASN A 9 -10.90 -9.53 15.95
C ASN A 9 -10.62 -8.54 14.81
N SER A 10 -9.39 -8.01 14.70
CA SER A 10 -9.03 -6.99 13.71
C SER A 10 -9.20 -7.47 12.25
N GLY A 11 -8.84 -8.72 11.96
CA GLY A 11 -9.05 -9.30 10.61
C GLY A 11 -10.54 -9.44 10.24
N MET A 12 -11.39 -9.81 11.19
CA MET A 12 -12.85 -9.85 10.98
C MET A 12 -13.42 -8.45 10.69
N LEU A 13 -12.91 -7.42 11.38
CA LEU A 13 -13.31 -6.03 11.14
C LEU A 13 -13.00 -5.61 9.69
N VAL A 14 -11.77 -5.85 9.22
CA VAL A 14 -11.38 -5.55 7.83
C VAL A 14 -12.32 -6.26 6.85
N THR A 15 -12.58 -7.54 7.06
CA THR A 15 -13.51 -8.31 6.22
C THR A 15 -14.93 -7.71 6.21
N GLN A 16 -15.44 -7.28 7.36
CA GLN A 16 -16.75 -6.63 7.45
C GLN A 16 -16.78 -5.28 6.75
N VAL A 17 -15.74 -4.47 6.88
CA VAL A 17 -15.61 -3.18 6.19
C VAL A 17 -15.64 -3.39 4.68
N LYS A 18 -14.89 -4.35 4.14
CA LYS A 18 -14.88 -4.70 2.70
C LYS A 18 -16.28 -5.15 2.21
N LYS A 19 -16.98 -5.98 2.99
CA LYS A 19 -18.35 -6.39 2.65
C LYS A 19 -19.31 -5.21 2.60
N ARG A 20 -19.25 -4.31 3.60
CA ARG A 20 -20.09 -3.10 3.65
C ARG A 20 -19.77 -2.12 2.54
N MET A 21 -18.51 -1.97 2.15
CA MET A 21 -18.13 -1.15 1.01
C MET A 21 -18.81 -1.64 -0.28
N ARG A 22 -18.72 -2.96 -0.55
CA ARG A 22 -19.35 -3.57 -1.73
C ARG A 22 -20.88 -3.47 -1.71
N SER A 23 -21.54 -3.77 -0.57
CA SER A 23 -23.00 -3.67 -0.47
C SER A 23 -23.47 -2.22 -0.54
N GLY A 24 -22.76 -1.29 0.11
CA GLY A 24 -23.12 0.13 0.09
C GLY A 24 -22.99 0.76 -1.31
N ALA A 25 -21.96 0.42 -2.08
CA ALA A 25 -21.84 0.85 -3.46
C ALA A 25 -23.03 0.36 -4.30
N LYS A 26 -23.37 -0.93 -4.18
CA LYS A 26 -24.51 -1.53 -4.88
C LYS A 26 -25.86 -0.90 -4.48
N GLU A 27 -26.08 -0.67 -3.20
CA GLU A 27 -27.30 -0.02 -2.68
C GLU A 27 -27.40 1.44 -3.15
N ALA A 28 -26.29 2.14 -3.29
CA ALA A 28 -26.21 3.50 -3.82
C ALA A 28 -26.31 3.58 -5.35
N GLY A 29 -26.35 2.44 -6.06
CA GLY A 29 -26.33 2.41 -7.52
C GLY A 29 -25.00 2.90 -8.11
N LEU A 30 -23.90 2.85 -7.30
CA LEU A 30 -22.57 3.23 -7.75
C LEU A 30 -21.87 2.00 -8.33
N ASP A 31 -21.19 2.22 -9.45
CA ASP A 31 -20.29 1.22 -10.06
C ASP A 31 -18.87 1.79 -10.05
N PRO A 32 -18.17 1.73 -8.91
CA PRO A 32 -16.84 2.29 -8.79
C PRO A 32 -15.85 1.47 -9.59
N GLU A 33 -15.09 2.13 -10.46
CA GLU A 33 -14.03 1.51 -11.27
C GLU A 33 -12.90 0.99 -10.38
N VAL A 34 -12.60 1.67 -9.28
CA VAL A 34 -11.49 1.34 -8.37
C VAL A 34 -11.94 1.44 -6.91
N ALA A 35 -11.47 0.51 -6.09
CA ALA A 35 -11.61 0.54 -4.64
C ALA A 35 -10.23 0.47 -3.99
N ILE A 36 -9.91 1.44 -3.15
CA ILE A 36 -8.66 1.51 -2.39
C ILE A 36 -8.93 1.05 -0.95
N ILE A 37 -8.10 0.13 -0.47
CA ILE A 37 -8.15 -0.39 0.89
C ILE A 37 -6.87 0.01 1.61
N ASP A 38 -7.00 0.84 2.64
CA ASP A 38 -5.89 1.16 3.53
C ASP A 38 -5.58 -0.07 4.41
N GLY A 39 -4.43 -0.70 4.14
CA GLY A 39 -3.97 -1.90 4.83
C GLY A 39 -3.28 -1.57 6.15
N SER A 40 -3.46 -2.43 7.15
CA SER A 40 -2.71 -2.31 8.40
C SER A 40 -1.21 -2.57 8.18
N PRO A 41 -0.33 -1.97 8.98
CA PRO A 41 1.10 -2.30 8.95
C PRO A 41 1.35 -3.72 9.50
N GLY A 42 2.52 -4.28 9.14
CA GLY A 42 2.98 -5.59 9.61
C GLY A 42 2.49 -6.75 8.76
N ILE A 43 2.39 -7.94 9.34
CA ILE A 43 2.13 -9.23 8.65
C ILE A 43 1.01 -10.06 9.28
N GLY A 44 0.25 -9.48 10.19
CA GLY A 44 -0.79 -10.19 10.96
C GLY A 44 -2.12 -10.39 10.22
N CYS A 45 -3.09 -10.96 10.92
CA CYS A 45 -4.44 -11.22 10.38
C CYS A 45 -5.11 -10.02 9.70
N PRO A 46 -4.94 -8.75 10.11
CA PRO A 46 -5.51 -7.62 9.39
C PRO A 46 -4.93 -7.45 7.99
N VAL A 47 -3.62 -7.67 7.82
CA VAL A 47 -2.95 -7.60 6.51
C VAL A 47 -3.48 -8.70 5.59
N ILE A 48 -3.56 -9.93 6.08
CA ILE A 48 -4.14 -11.06 5.35
C ILE A 48 -5.59 -10.73 4.91
N ALA A 49 -6.39 -10.17 5.82
CA ALA A 49 -7.76 -9.77 5.49
C ALA A 49 -7.83 -8.63 4.47
N SER A 50 -6.85 -7.71 4.47
CA SER A 50 -6.74 -6.65 3.47
C SER A 50 -6.37 -7.21 2.09
N LEU A 51 -5.43 -8.13 2.01
CA LEU A 51 -4.98 -8.76 0.77
C LEU A 51 -6.04 -9.68 0.15
N SER A 52 -6.86 -10.35 0.97
CA SER A 52 -7.85 -11.32 0.46
C SER A 52 -8.84 -10.70 -0.52
N GLY A 53 -8.82 -11.13 -1.78
CA GLY A 53 -9.76 -10.72 -2.82
C GLY A 53 -9.56 -9.30 -3.35
N VAL A 54 -8.32 -8.81 -3.35
CA VAL A 54 -7.87 -7.64 -4.12
C VAL A 54 -7.07 -8.11 -5.33
N GLN A 55 -6.98 -7.31 -6.37
CA GLN A 55 -6.22 -7.64 -7.57
C GLN A 55 -4.74 -7.26 -7.41
N LEU A 56 -4.48 -6.11 -6.81
CA LEU A 56 -3.13 -5.55 -6.67
C LEU A 56 -2.89 -5.08 -5.24
N ALA A 57 -1.68 -5.29 -4.75
CA ALA A 57 -1.20 -4.76 -3.48
C ALA A 57 -0.03 -3.81 -3.70
N LEU A 58 -0.24 -2.51 -3.47
CA LEU A 58 0.86 -1.56 -3.40
C LEU A 58 1.50 -1.65 -2.01
N ILE A 59 2.71 -2.15 -1.95
CA ILE A 59 3.49 -2.32 -0.73
C ILE A 59 4.42 -1.12 -0.55
N VAL A 60 4.21 -0.37 0.52
CA VAL A 60 5.04 0.79 0.86
C VAL A 60 6.15 0.33 1.82
N ALA A 61 7.36 0.16 1.29
CA ALA A 61 8.52 -0.30 2.05
C ALA A 61 9.37 0.88 2.56
N GLU A 62 9.92 0.76 3.75
CA GLU A 62 10.95 1.67 4.24
C GLU A 62 12.33 1.00 4.17
N PRO A 63 13.43 1.74 3.87
CA PRO A 63 14.77 1.19 3.69
C PRO A 63 15.45 0.91 5.05
N SER A 64 14.86 0.02 5.83
CA SER A 64 15.37 -0.47 7.11
C SER A 64 15.50 -2.00 7.10
N VAL A 65 16.29 -2.55 8.00
CA VAL A 65 16.45 -4.01 8.13
C VAL A 65 15.11 -4.71 8.40
N SER A 66 14.29 -4.14 9.29
CA SER A 66 12.94 -4.64 9.56
C SER A 66 12.02 -4.48 8.36
N GLY A 67 12.09 -3.34 7.66
CA GLY A 67 11.28 -3.07 6.46
C GLY A 67 11.54 -4.04 5.33
N ILE A 68 12.80 -4.45 5.09
CA ILE A 68 13.15 -5.48 4.11
C ILE A 68 12.56 -6.84 4.51
N SER A 69 12.71 -7.24 5.77
CA SER A 69 12.16 -8.52 6.25
C SER A 69 10.63 -8.55 6.17
N ASP A 70 9.97 -7.46 6.50
CA ASP A 70 8.50 -7.37 6.40
C ASP A 70 8.04 -7.36 4.94
N LEU A 71 8.76 -6.69 4.04
CA LEU A 71 8.50 -6.71 2.60
C LEU A 71 8.51 -8.13 2.03
N GLU A 72 9.54 -8.92 2.35
CA GLU A 72 9.65 -10.32 1.91
C GLU A 72 8.43 -11.14 2.34
N ARG A 73 8.01 -10.98 3.59
CA ARG A 73 6.86 -11.73 4.15
C ARG A 73 5.53 -11.30 3.53
N ILE A 74 5.33 -9.99 3.29
CA ILE A 74 4.11 -9.47 2.67
C ILE A 74 4.02 -9.95 1.22
N ILE A 75 5.12 -9.90 0.46
CA ILE A 75 5.17 -10.40 -0.91
C ILE A 75 4.81 -11.89 -0.95
N HIS A 76 5.43 -12.70 -0.10
CA HIS A 76 5.09 -14.13 -0.02
C HIS A 76 3.60 -14.35 0.31
N THR A 77 3.04 -13.54 1.21
CA THR A 77 1.61 -13.61 1.52
C THR A 77 0.76 -13.21 0.32
N ALA A 78 1.11 -12.15 -0.40
CA ALA A 78 0.39 -11.73 -1.61
C ALA A 78 0.38 -12.83 -2.68
N GLU A 79 1.52 -13.51 -2.89
CA GLU A 79 1.64 -14.65 -3.79
C GLU A 79 0.67 -15.80 -3.43
N ILE A 80 0.57 -16.15 -2.14
CA ILE A 80 -0.36 -17.19 -1.66
C ILE A 80 -1.82 -16.82 -1.99
N PHE A 81 -2.16 -15.53 -1.95
CA PHE A 81 -3.50 -15.03 -2.26
C PHE A 81 -3.70 -14.69 -3.74
N HIS A 82 -2.69 -14.96 -4.60
CA HIS A 82 -2.71 -14.60 -6.03
C HIS A 82 -2.96 -13.11 -6.27
N VAL A 83 -2.41 -12.27 -5.39
CA VAL A 83 -2.46 -10.81 -5.48
C VAL A 83 -1.19 -10.33 -6.14
N ILE A 84 -1.29 -9.47 -7.14
CA ILE A 84 -0.12 -8.89 -7.82
C ILE A 84 0.56 -7.89 -6.89
N PRO A 85 1.82 -8.11 -6.47
CA PRO A 85 2.54 -7.15 -5.66
C PRO A 85 3.15 -6.05 -6.55
N ALA A 86 3.08 -4.80 -6.10
CA ALA A 86 3.86 -3.68 -6.59
C ALA A 86 4.52 -2.98 -5.39
N VAL A 87 5.72 -2.47 -5.54
CA VAL A 87 6.50 -1.90 -4.44
C VAL A 87 6.82 -0.43 -4.70
N CYS A 88 6.69 0.40 -3.68
CA CYS A 88 7.33 1.71 -3.65
C CYS A 88 8.19 1.85 -2.39
N VAL A 89 9.30 2.58 -2.48
CA VAL A 89 10.23 2.80 -1.36
C VAL A 89 9.99 4.18 -0.78
N ASN A 90 9.45 4.22 0.44
CA ASN A 90 9.21 5.47 1.18
C ASN A 90 10.47 5.90 1.92
N LYS A 91 10.75 7.20 1.95
CA LYS A 91 11.95 7.80 2.55
C LYS A 91 13.24 7.17 2.03
N TYR A 92 13.29 6.91 0.73
CA TYR A 92 14.36 6.15 0.08
C TYR A 92 15.76 6.72 0.35
N ASP A 93 15.85 8.01 0.56
CA ASP A 93 17.07 8.79 0.76
C ASP A 93 17.62 8.72 2.21
N THR A 94 16.89 8.11 3.13
CA THR A 94 17.37 7.89 4.50
C THR A 94 18.39 6.76 4.60
N ASN A 95 18.35 5.80 3.66
CA ASN A 95 19.33 4.73 3.53
C ASN A 95 19.36 4.18 2.10
N ILE A 96 20.27 4.74 1.29
CA ILE A 96 20.40 4.39 -0.13
C ILE A 96 20.78 2.91 -0.32
N GLU A 97 21.70 2.38 0.47
CA GLU A 97 22.13 0.99 0.37
C GLU A 97 20.96 0.00 0.57
N ASN A 98 20.13 0.24 1.58
CA ASN A 98 18.96 -0.59 1.80
C ASN A 98 17.85 -0.38 0.73
N THR A 99 17.75 0.83 0.19
CA THR A 99 16.86 1.10 -0.96
C THR A 99 17.26 0.24 -2.16
N GLU A 100 18.55 0.22 -2.50
CA GLU A 100 19.09 -0.59 -3.59
C GLU A 100 18.87 -2.09 -3.34
N LYS A 101 19.02 -2.57 -2.11
CA LYS A 101 18.72 -3.97 -1.74
C LYS A 101 17.25 -4.33 -1.95
N ILE A 102 16.32 -3.42 -1.61
CA ILE A 102 14.88 -3.62 -1.85
C ILE A 102 14.62 -3.73 -3.36
N GLU A 103 15.17 -2.84 -4.15
CA GLU A 103 14.96 -2.82 -5.60
C GLU A 103 15.60 -4.04 -6.28
N GLU A 104 16.80 -4.44 -5.88
CA GLU A 104 17.44 -5.64 -6.38
C GLU A 104 16.63 -6.91 -6.02
N PHE A 105 16.09 -6.99 -4.81
CA PHE A 105 15.20 -8.06 -4.40
C PHE A 105 13.95 -8.11 -5.28
N CYS A 106 13.31 -6.98 -5.53
CA CYS A 106 12.14 -6.89 -6.41
C CYS A 106 12.48 -7.27 -7.86
N TYR A 107 13.59 -6.75 -8.38
CA TYR A 107 14.06 -7.06 -9.74
C TYR A 107 14.29 -8.57 -9.96
N ARG A 108 14.94 -9.24 -9.01
CA ARG A 108 15.19 -10.70 -9.10
C ARG A 108 13.92 -11.54 -9.06
N ARG A 109 12.80 -10.99 -8.65
CA ARG A 109 11.51 -11.69 -8.54
C ARG A 109 10.46 -11.15 -9.53
N ASP A 110 10.87 -10.35 -10.49
CA ASP A 110 9.98 -9.70 -11.47
C ASP A 110 8.83 -8.90 -10.82
N ILE A 111 9.10 -8.28 -9.65
CA ILE A 111 8.14 -7.45 -8.94
C ILE A 111 8.35 -5.99 -9.35
N PRO A 112 7.32 -5.30 -9.87
CA PRO A 112 7.46 -3.91 -10.28
C PRO A 112 7.71 -2.97 -9.10
N VAL A 113 8.78 -2.16 -9.20
CA VAL A 113 9.00 -1.00 -8.32
C VAL A 113 8.43 0.23 -9.00
N VAL A 114 7.30 0.71 -8.49
CA VAL A 114 6.55 1.81 -9.12
C VAL A 114 7.10 3.19 -8.79
N GLY A 115 7.96 3.32 -7.78
CA GLY A 115 8.65 4.57 -7.51
C GLY A 115 9.29 4.66 -6.13
N ARG A 116 9.90 5.83 -5.89
CA ARG A 116 10.57 6.20 -4.64
C ARG A 116 9.98 7.50 -4.11
N ILE A 117 9.71 7.58 -2.82
CA ILE A 117 9.24 8.79 -2.15
C ILE A 117 10.40 9.32 -1.28
N PRO A 118 10.89 10.55 -1.49
CA PRO A 118 11.94 11.10 -0.64
C PRO A 118 11.42 11.43 0.76
N PHE A 119 12.30 11.51 1.73
CA PHE A 119 11.99 12.14 3.02
C PHE A 119 11.73 13.63 2.79
N ASP A 120 10.55 14.11 3.17
CA ASP A 120 10.12 15.49 2.92
C ASP A 120 9.41 16.06 4.15
N LEU A 121 9.95 17.14 4.70
CA LEU A 121 9.36 17.83 5.85
C LEU A 121 7.98 18.45 5.53
N GLU A 122 7.69 18.72 4.26
CA GLU A 122 6.37 19.19 3.85
C GLU A 122 5.28 18.13 4.10
N ALA A 123 5.61 16.84 4.06
CA ALA A 123 4.69 15.77 4.44
C ALA A 123 4.28 15.89 5.92
N VAL A 124 5.23 16.16 6.80
CA VAL A 124 4.95 16.36 8.23
C VAL A 124 4.08 17.61 8.46
N LYS A 125 4.37 18.70 7.75
CA LYS A 125 3.58 19.93 7.83
C LYS A 125 2.15 19.74 7.33
N ALA A 126 1.98 19.01 6.20
CA ALA A 126 0.67 18.70 5.65
C ALA A 126 -0.19 17.94 6.68
N ILE A 127 0.34 16.86 7.25
CA ILE A 127 -0.36 16.05 8.28
C ILE A 127 -0.76 16.93 9.47
N ASN A 128 0.15 17.75 9.99
CA ASN A 128 -0.13 18.62 11.14
C ASN A 128 -1.22 19.68 10.86
N ASN A 129 -1.38 20.06 9.59
CA ASN A 129 -2.40 21.00 9.15
C ASN A 129 -3.71 20.33 8.72
N GLY A 130 -3.80 19.00 8.76
CA GLY A 130 -4.96 18.26 8.26
C GLY A 130 -5.08 18.26 6.74
N GLU A 131 -3.98 18.51 6.02
CA GLU A 131 -3.86 18.49 4.56
C GLU A 131 -3.25 17.17 4.10
N THR A 132 -3.44 16.83 2.83
CA THR A 132 -2.73 15.72 2.22
C THR A 132 -1.42 16.19 1.58
N ILE A 133 -0.44 15.28 1.42
CA ILE A 133 0.83 15.64 0.78
C ILE A 133 0.65 16.05 -0.68
N ILE A 134 -0.41 15.60 -1.34
CA ILE A 134 -0.74 15.95 -2.73
C ILE A 134 -1.29 17.38 -2.88
N ASP A 135 -1.77 17.99 -1.81
CA ASP A 135 -2.22 19.39 -1.82
C ASP A 135 -1.05 20.39 -1.83
N ARG A 136 0.19 19.86 -1.67
CA ARG A 136 1.41 20.66 -1.64
C ARG A 136 2.29 20.38 -2.86
N ASP A 137 2.87 21.44 -3.43
CA ASP A 137 3.90 21.31 -4.47
C ASP A 137 5.25 21.02 -3.83
N CYS A 138 5.52 19.75 -3.58
CA CYS A 138 6.77 19.28 -2.97
C CYS A 138 7.24 17.98 -3.63
N ALA A 139 8.49 17.58 -3.35
CA ALA A 139 9.10 16.41 -3.98
C ALA A 139 8.34 15.12 -3.65
N ALA A 140 7.94 14.93 -2.39
CA ALA A 140 7.16 13.77 -1.98
C ALA A 140 5.76 13.76 -2.62
N GLY A 141 5.08 14.90 -2.71
CA GLY A 141 3.76 14.99 -3.35
C GLY A 141 3.79 14.62 -4.83
N ARG A 142 4.81 15.09 -5.56
CA ARG A 142 5.02 14.70 -6.98
C ARG A 142 5.30 13.21 -7.12
N ALA A 143 6.17 12.65 -6.25
CA ALA A 143 6.47 11.22 -6.26
C ALA A 143 5.24 10.35 -5.99
N VAL A 144 4.36 10.75 -5.06
CA VAL A 144 3.12 10.03 -4.76
C VAL A 144 2.17 10.03 -5.96
N ARG A 145 2.05 11.15 -6.70
CA ARG A 145 1.23 11.21 -7.93
C ARG A 145 1.76 10.26 -9.00
N ASP A 146 3.07 10.28 -9.26
CA ASP A 146 3.71 9.38 -10.23
C ASP A 146 3.53 7.89 -9.86
N ILE A 147 3.67 7.55 -8.58
CA ILE A 147 3.42 6.20 -8.07
C ILE A 147 1.96 5.80 -8.26
N TYR A 148 1.02 6.71 -7.99
CA TYR A 148 -0.40 6.45 -8.21
C TYR A 148 -0.68 6.13 -9.68
N GLU A 149 -0.21 6.95 -10.62
CA GLU A 149 -0.41 6.75 -12.05
C GLU A 149 0.15 5.40 -12.52
N LYS A 150 1.38 5.06 -12.11
CA LYS A 150 2.00 3.76 -12.45
C LYS A 150 1.25 2.57 -11.83
N THR A 151 0.75 2.74 -10.61
CA THR A 151 -0.04 1.70 -9.93
C THR A 151 -1.37 1.46 -10.65
N MET A 152 -2.02 2.52 -11.15
CA MET A 152 -3.26 2.40 -11.92
C MET A 152 -3.04 1.67 -13.24
N VAL A 153 -1.95 1.97 -13.96
CA VAL A 153 -1.59 1.22 -15.19
C VAL A 153 -1.41 -0.27 -14.91
N LEU A 154 -0.75 -0.63 -13.79
CA LEU A 154 -0.59 -2.05 -13.41
C LEU A 154 -1.93 -2.70 -13.05
N LEU A 155 -2.83 -1.96 -12.40
CA LEU A 155 -4.16 -2.46 -12.05
C LEU A 155 -5.01 -2.75 -13.29
N ASP A 156 -4.96 -1.87 -14.29
CA ASP A 156 -5.67 -2.06 -15.57
C ASP A 156 -5.19 -3.32 -16.30
N VAL A 157 -3.86 -3.55 -16.34
CA VAL A 157 -3.27 -4.78 -16.91
C VAL A 157 -3.68 -6.02 -16.12
N ALA A 158 -3.79 -5.92 -14.80
CA ALA A 158 -4.19 -7.02 -13.92
C ALA A 158 -5.69 -7.39 -14.04
N SER A 159 -6.49 -6.48 -14.57
CA SER A 159 -7.95 -6.63 -14.70
C SER A 159 -8.39 -7.10 -16.11
N ALA A 160 -7.46 -7.11 -17.07
CA ALA A 160 -7.68 -7.52 -18.46
C ALA A 160 -7.48 -9.03 -18.65
#